data_f6613e6ec08a5afd91644a2269866383
#
_entry.id   f6613e6ec08a5afd91644a2269866383
#
_cell.length_a   1.000
_cell.length_b   1.000
_cell.length_c   1.000
_cell.angle_alpha   90.00
_cell.angle_beta   90.00
_cell.angle_gamma   90.00
#
_symmetry.space_group_name_H-M   'P 1'
#
loop_
_entity.id
_entity.type
_entity.pdbx_description
1 polymer ?
#
loop_
_entity_poly.entity_id
_entity_poly.type
_entity_poly.pdbx_seq_one_letter_code
_entity_poly.pdbx_strand_id
1 'polypeptide(L)'
;MSWLEFFLSRPGTEDAIDKSYTHKRSPDIMRTVWDSPAWQSLPGNFSTTPGNLTFSYYIDWFNPFMNKIAGKSASCGAIMLFCLNLPPDIQQLPENTFFAGITPPPKEPTMTTITAVADPIIDCLKPMWDGRLIKTYRHPLGIQKCAAILA
;
A
#
# COMPACT_ATOMS: atom_id res chain seq x y z
N MET A 1 4.73 -5.67 -17.37
CA MET A 1 3.62 -4.93 -16.69
C MET A 1 3.95 -4.88 -15.21
N SER A 2 3.97 -3.70 -14.62
CA SER A 2 4.14 -3.56 -13.17
C SER A 2 2.88 -4.03 -12.43
N TRP A 3 3.00 -4.40 -11.13
CA TRP A 3 1.82 -4.72 -10.32
C TRP A 3 0.80 -3.58 -10.34
N LEU A 4 1.26 -2.33 -10.27
CA LEU A 4 0.38 -1.16 -10.26
C LEU A 4 -0.42 -1.02 -11.57
N GLU A 5 0.20 -1.27 -12.72
CA GLU A 5 -0.52 -1.30 -14.00
C GLU A 5 -1.55 -2.42 -14.03
N PHE A 6 -1.19 -3.62 -13.55
CA PHE A 6 -2.12 -4.73 -13.43
C PHE A 6 -3.29 -4.37 -12.51
N PHE A 7 -3.01 -3.81 -11.33
CA PHE A 7 -4.02 -3.39 -10.36
C PHE A 7 -5.00 -2.38 -10.97
N LEU A 8 -4.50 -1.34 -11.63
CA LEU A 8 -5.31 -0.28 -12.24
C LEU A 8 -5.95 -0.66 -13.57
N SER A 9 -5.51 -1.75 -14.22
CA SER A 9 -6.13 -2.24 -15.46
C SER A 9 -7.43 -2.99 -15.24
N ARG A 10 -7.77 -3.33 -14.00
CA ARG A 10 -9.00 -4.06 -13.67
C ARG A 10 -10.21 -3.13 -13.71
N PRO A 11 -11.32 -3.56 -14.33
CA PRO A 11 -12.58 -2.81 -14.32
C PRO A 11 -13.04 -2.50 -12.90
N GLY A 12 -13.52 -1.28 -12.65
CA GLY A 12 -14.07 -0.85 -11.37
C GLY A 12 -13.05 -0.47 -10.29
N THR A 13 -11.75 -0.77 -10.47
CA THR A 13 -10.72 -0.39 -9.49
C THR A 13 -10.62 1.13 -9.33
N GLU A 14 -10.58 1.86 -10.45
CA GLU A 14 -10.53 3.33 -10.39
C GLU A 14 -11.81 3.93 -9.83
N ASP A 15 -12.99 3.32 -10.09
CA ASP A 15 -14.26 3.75 -9.50
C ASP A 15 -14.28 3.57 -7.98
N ALA A 16 -13.67 2.49 -7.49
CA ALA A 16 -13.52 2.25 -6.06
C ALA A 16 -12.55 3.26 -5.40
N ILE A 17 -11.42 3.55 -6.06
CA ILE A 17 -10.43 4.54 -5.61
C ILE A 17 -11.06 5.94 -5.54
N ASP A 18 -11.88 6.31 -6.52
CA ASP A 18 -12.50 7.64 -6.61
C ASP A 18 -13.40 7.97 -5.42
N LYS A 19 -13.91 6.95 -4.72
CA LYS A 19 -14.68 7.15 -3.48
C LYS A 19 -13.89 7.87 -2.39
N SER A 20 -12.56 7.69 -2.33
CA SER A 20 -11.71 8.36 -1.35
C SER A 20 -11.66 9.88 -1.54
N TYR A 21 -11.70 10.35 -2.80
CA TYR A 21 -11.64 11.80 -3.10
C TYR A 21 -12.96 12.51 -2.87
N THR A 22 -14.06 11.78 -2.94
CA THR A 22 -15.41 12.31 -2.74
C THR A 22 -15.95 12.05 -1.33
N HIS A 23 -15.14 11.42 -0.47
CA HIS A 23 -15.51 11.08 0.90
C HIS A 23 -15.79 12.35 1.73
N LYS A 24 -16.97 12.39 2.33
CA LYS A 24 -17.36 13.48 3.25
C LYS A 24 -17.00 13.06 4.68
N ARG A 25 -16.00 13.74 5.24
CA ARG A 25 -15.57 13.51 6.62
C ARG A 25 -16.71 13.81 7.61
N SER A 26 -16.85 12.94 8.60
CA SER A 26 -17.62 13.24 9.82
C SER A 26 -16.67 13.88 10.84
N PRO A 27 -16.98 15.06 11.41
CA PRO A 27 -16.08 15.72 12.34
C PRO A 27 -15.90 14.94 13.66
N ASP A 28 -16.92 14.18 14.05
CA ASP A 28 -16.98 13.55 15.38
C ASP A 28 -16.69 12.04 15.37
N ILE A 29 -16.63 11.42 14.20
CA ILE A 29 -16.49 9.97 14.07
C ILE A 29 -15.49 9.61 13.00
N MET A 30 -14.40 8.94 13.37
CA MET A 30 -13.49 8.30 12.41
C MET A 30 -13.98 6.90 12.07
N ARG A 31 -14.41 6.68 10.85
CA ARG A 31 -14.85 5.36 10.33
C ARG A 31 -13.83 4.72 9.42
N THR A 32 -13.04 5.56 8.76
CA THR A 32 -12.04 5.13 7.78
C THR A 32 -10.76 5.94 7.96
N VAL A 33 -9.66 5.51 7.35
CA VAL A 33 -8.43 6.31 7.30
C VAL A 33 -8.67 7.68 6.66
N TRP A 34 -9.64 7.81 5.77
CA TRP A 34 -10.00 9.06 5.09
C TRP A 34 -10.53 10.13 6.06
N ASP A 35 -11.03 9.73 7.23
CA ASP A 35 -11.48 10.65 8.28
C ASP A 35 -10.31 11.13 9.16
N SER A 36 -9.13 10.49 9.06
CA SER A 36 -8.01 10.75 9.98
C SER A 36 -7.31 12.08 9.69
N PRO A 37 -6.75 12.73 10.73
CA PRO A 37 -5.88 13.89 10.55
C PRO A 37 -4.66 13.59 9.66
N ALA A 38 -4.08 12.38 9.76
CA ALA A 38 -2.94 11.96 8.96
C ALA A 38 -3.27 11.95 7.46
N TRP A 39 -4.46 11.46 7.08
CA TRP A 39 -4.93 11.54 5.69
C TRP A 39 -5.08 12.98 5.20
N GLN A 40 -5.62 13.85 6.04
CA GLN A 40 -5.85 15.27 5.71
C GLN A 40 -4.55 16.06 5.64
N SER A 41 -3.52 15.65 6.37
CA SER A 41 -2.21 16.34 6.41
C SER A 41 -1.27 15.94 5.29
N LEU A 42 -1.67 15.05 4.37
CA LEU A 42 -0.88 14.74 3.19
C LEU A 42 -0.60 16.02 2.38
N PRO A 43 0.68 16.29 2.02
CA PRO A 43 1.07 17.57 1.43
C PRO A 43 0.43 17.81 0.08
N GLY A 44 0.26 19.10 -0.30
CA GLY A 44 -0.15 19.50 -1.64
C GLY A 44 -1.55 19.06 -2.05
N ASN A 45 -2.48 18.91 -1.10
CA ASN A 45 -3.83 18.37 -1.36
C ASN A 45 -3.80 16.95 -1.96
N PHE A 46 -2.76 16.19 -1.67
CA PHE A 46 -2.51 14.88 -2.26
C PHE A 46 -3.72 13.94 -2.10
N SER A 47 -4.33 13.94 -0.92
CA SER A 47 -5.49 13.09 -0.59
C SER A 47 -6.78 13.48 -1.32
N THR A 48 -6.87 14.70 -1.86
CA THR A 48 -8.06 15.21 -2.55
C THR A 48 -7.88 15.36 -4.06
N THR A 49 -6.66 15.16 -4.55
CA THR A 49 -6.37 15.25 -5.99
C THR A 49 -6.66 13.90 -6.67
N PRO A 50 -7.65 13.82 -7.55
CA PRO A 50 -7.97 12.58 -8.26
C PRO A 50 -6.76 12.04 -9.02
N GLY A 51 -6.53 10.74 -8.88
CA GLY A 51 -5.40 10.07 -9.51
C GLY A 51 -4.18 9.86 -8.63
N ASN A 52 -4.04 10.57 -7.52
CA ASN A 52 -3.00 10.32 -6.53
C ASN A 52 -3.36 9.07 -5.71
N LEU A 53 -2.36 8.25 -5.42
CA LEU A 53 -2.54 7.01 -4.67
C LEU A 53 -1.78 7.08 -3.35
N THR A 54 -2.39 6.57 -2.31
CA THR A 54 -1.77 6.46 -0.99
C THR A 54 -1.72 5.00 -0.59
N PHE A 55 -0.55 4.54 -0.19
CA PHE A 55 -0.34 3.18 0.27
C PHE A 55 0.03 3.15 1.75
N SER A 56 -0.39 2.09 2.45
CA SER A 56 0.24 1.69 3.70
C SER A 56 1.30 0.63 3.42
N TYR A 57 2.37 0.67 4.20
CA TYR A 57 3.43 -0.34 4.22
C TYR A 57 3.25 -1.19 5.47
N TYR A 58 3.23 -2.50 5.31
CA TYR A 58 2.96 -3.44 6.39
C TYR A 58 3.93 -4.61 6.34
N ILE A 59 4.41 -5.05 7.52
CA ILE A 59 5.17 -6.28 7.68
C ILE A 59 4.47 -7.13 8.71
N ASP A 60 4.10 -8.34 8.33
CA ASP A 60 3.52 -9.34 9.23
C ASP A 60 4.53 -10.47 9.51
N TRP A 61 4.79 -10.72 10.79
CA TRP A 61 5.75 -11.71 11.23
C TRP A 61 5.06 -13.04 11.52
N PHE A 62 5.51 -14.09 10.90
CA PHE A 62 4.95 -15.42 11.10
C PHE A 62 6.05 -16.50 11.21
N ASN A 63 5.71 -17.61 11.87
CA ASN A 63 6.56 -18.78 11.91
C ASN A 63 6.12 -19.79 10.83
N PRO A 64 6.91 -20.02 9.78
CA PRO A 64 6.53 -20.90 8.68
C PRO A 64 6.46 -22.38 9.08
N PHE A 65 7.07 -22.77 10.20
CA PHE A 65 7.15 -24.18 10.63
C PHE A 65 6.00 -24.61 11.56
N MET A 66 5.11 -23.70 11.93
CA MET A 66 3.88 -23.93 12.71
C MET A 66 4.02 -24.80 13.98
N ASN A 67 5.14 -25.50 14.23
CA ASN A 67 5.30 -26.48 15.28
C ASN A 67 6.39 -26.08 16.27
N LYS A 68 5.99 -25.76 17.49
CA LYS A 68 6.89 -25.51 18.64
C LYS A 68 7.66 -26.80 19.06
N ILE A 69 7.27 -28.00 18.57
CA ILE A 69 7.77 -29.30 19.00
C ILE A 69 9.21 -29.57 18.52
N ALA A 70 9.65 -28.91 17.45
CA ALA A 70 10.99 -29.16 16.91
C ALA A 70 12.08 -28.20 17.41
N GLY A 71 11.81 -27.35 18.37
CA GLY A 71 12.79 -26.40 18.95
C GLY A 71 13.36 -25.36 17.97
N LYS A 72 12.90 -25.32 16.73
CA LYS A 72 13.31 -24.35 15.73
C LYS A 72 12.31 -23.21 15.71
N SER A 73 12.66 -22.12 16.38
CA SER A 73 11.97 -20.84 16.21
C SER A 73 12.55 -20.13 14.98
N ALA A 74 11.74 -19.96 13.97
CA ALA A 74 12.07 -19.13 12.81
C ALA A 74 10.97 -18.11 12.59
N SER A 75 11.35 -16.85 12.37
CA SER A 75 10.42 -15.78 12.04
C SER A 75 10.71 -15.27 10.63
N CYS A 76 9.68 -15.19 9.82
CA CYS A 76 9.70 -14.58 8.50
C CYS A 76 8.74 -13.38 8.51
N GLY A 77 9.06 -12.32 7.81
CA GLY A 77 8.15 -11.18 7.65
C GLY A 77 7.61 -11.11 6.23
N ALA A 78 6.30 -11.16 6.08
CA ALA A 78 5.64 -10.87 4.82
C ALA A 78 5.51 -9.35 4.66
N ILE A 79 6.04 -8.80 3.57
CA ILE A 79 6.00 -7.36 3.28
C ILE A 79 4.89 -7.09 2.28
N MET A 80 3.97 -6.23 2.65
CA MET A 80 2.78 -5.93 1.86
C MET A 80 2.51 -4.43 1.78
N LEU A 81 1.89 -4.01 0.66
CA LEU A 81 1.36 -2.66 0.49
C LEU A 81 -0.14 -2.75 0.19
N PHE A 82 -0.91 -1.90 0.84
CA PHE A 82 -2.35 -1.76 0.62
C PHE A 82 -2.67 -0.37 0.09
N CYS A 83 -3.51 -0.29 -0.93
CA CYS A 83 -3.99 0.98 -1.45
C CYS A 83 -5.08 1.54 -0.52
N LEU A 84 -4.74 2.58 0.23
CA LEU A 84 -5.63 3.22 1.20
C LEU A 84 -6.77 4.02 0.55
N ASN A 85 -6.70 4.29 -0.77
CA ASN A 85 -7.80 4.91 -1.50
C ASN A 85 -8.96 3.94 -1.77
N LEU A 86 -8.76 2.63 -1.61
CA LEU A 86 -9.85 1.68 -1.71
C LEU A 86 -10.77 1.74 -0.48
N PRO A 87 -12.06 1.44 -0.64
CA PRO A 87 -12.96 1.22 0.50
C PRO A 87 -12.41 0.17 1.48
N PRO A 88 -12.59 0.36 2.81
CA PRO A 88 -11.99 -0.50 3.84
C PRO A 88 -12.32 -1.99 3.71
N ASP A 89 -13.50 -2.32 3.21
CA ASP A 89 -14.00 -3.68 3.02
C ASP A 89 -13.27 -4.47 1.93
N ILE A 90 -12.57 -3.76 1.03
CA ILE A 90 -11.85 -4.40 -0.08
C ILE A 90 -10.34 -4.13 -0.07
N GLN A 91 -9.84 -3.25 0.81
CA GLN A 91 -8.42 -2.86 0.82
C GLN A 91 -7.47 -4.05 0.97
N GLN A 92 -7.83 -5.00 1.85
CA GLN A 92 -6.98 -6.13 2.24
C GLN A 92 -7.31 -7.43 1.49
N LEU A 93 -8.17 -7.37 0.47
CA LEU A 93 -8.40 -8.54 -0.36
C LEU A 93 -7.11 -8.93 -1.10
N PRO A 94 -6.82 -10.23 -1.27
CA PRO A 94 -5.58 -10.71 -1.91
C PRO A 94 -5.32 -10.07 -3.27
N GLU A 95 -6.35 -9.87 -4.07
CA GLU A 95 -6.26 -9.23 -5.38
C GLU A 95 -5.93 -7.73 -5.33
N ASN A 96 -6.08 -7.08 -4.17
CA ASN A 96 -5.79 -5.67 -3.94
C ASN A 96 -4.51 -5.44 -3.13
N THR A 97 -3.88 -6.53 -2.69
CA THR A 97 -2.67 -6.50 -1.89
C THR A 97 -1.44 -6.64 -2.78
N PHE A 98 -0.50 -5.72 -2.68
CA PHE A 98 0.82 -5.90 -3.27
C PHE A 98 1.73 -6.64 -2.30
N PHE A 99 2.03 -7.89 -2.62
CA PHE A 99 3.02 -8.67 -1.91
C PHE A 99 4.41 -8.33 -2.44
N ALA A 100 5.18 -7.57 -1.65
CA ALA A 100 6.48 -7.05 -2.05
C ALA A 100 7.61 -8.07 -1.81
N GLY A 101 7.47 -8.94 -0.80
CA GLY A 101 8.48 -9.95 -0.52
C GLY A 101 8.37 -10.58 0.85
N ILE A 102 9.34 -11.43 1.15
CA ILE A 102 9.50 -12.10 2.46
C ILE A 102 10.91 -11.84 2.98
N THR A 103 11.00 -11.47 4.27
CA THR A 103 12.30 -11.44 4.95
C THR A 103 12.75 -12.85 5.29
N PRO A 104 14.06 -13.16 5.12
CA PRO A 104 14.55 -14.50 5.41
C PRO A 104 14.56 -14.79 6.92
N PRO A 105 14.33 -16.07 7.31
CA PRO A 105 14.54 -16.52 8.68
C PRO A 105 16.05 -16.52 9.03
N PRO A 106 16.48 -16.78 10.30
CA PRO A 106 15.63 -17.26 11.39
C PRO A 106 15.08 -16.16 12.30
N LYS A 107 15.58 -14.94 12.20
CA LYS A 107 15.23 -13.86 13.14
C LYS A 107 14.65 -12.66 12.40
N GLU A 108 13.77 -11.97 13.10
CA GLU A 108 13.29 -10.67 12.67
C GLU A 108 14.46 -9.68 12.52
N PRO A 109 14.47 -8.84 11.48
CA PRO A 109 15.44 -7.76 11.36
C PRO A 109 15.38 -6.85 12.58
N THR A 110 16.53 -6.37 13.03
CA THR A 110 16.61 -5.33 14.05
C THR A 110 16.19 -3.98 13.46
N MET A 111 15.98 -2.98 14.33
CA MET A 111 15.70 -1.60 13.90
C MET A 111 16.74 -1.05 12.91
N THR A 112 17.98 -1.49 13.02
CA THR A 112 19.09 -1.06 12.12
C THR A 112 19.13 -1.84 10.80
N THR A 113 18.58 -3.05 10.76
CA THR A 113 18.61 -3.90 9.55
C THR A 113 17.32 -3.90 8.78
N ILE A 114 16.21 -3.43 9.39
CA ILE A 114 14.91 -3.35 8.71
C ILE A 114 14.95 -2.38 7.52
N THR A 115 15.76 -1.32 7.61
CA THR A 115 15.96 -0.37 6.52
C THR A 115 16.51 -1.03 5.27
N ALA A 116 17.47 -1.95 5.40
CA ALA A 116 18.03 -2.69 4.27
C ALA A 116 16.96 -3.52 3.51
N VAL A 117 15.90 -3.93 4.22
CA VAL A 117 14.76 -4.65 3.62
C VAL A 117 13.75 -3.69 3.02
N ALA A 118 13.54 -2.54 3.65
CA ALA A 118 12.57 -1.54 3.22
C ALA A 118 13.09 -0.66 2.07
N ASP A 119 14.38 -0.32 2.07
CA ASP A 119 14.99 0.61 1.11
C ASP A 119 14.72 0.25 -0.36
N PRO A 120 14.85 -0.99 -0.83
CA PRO A 120 14.57 -1.34 -2.23
C PRO A 120 13.11 -1.05 -2.62
N ILE A 121 12.16 -1.22 -1.69
CA ILE A 121 10.74 -0.96 -1.92
C ILE A 121 10.50 0.54 -1.97
N ILE A 122 11.09 1.28 -1.02
CA ILE A 122 11.00 2.74 -0.96
C ILE A 122 11.62 3.36 -2.21
N ASP A 123 12.77 2.86 -2.67
CA ASP A 123 13.43 3.35 -3.88
C ASP A 123 12.58 3.11 -5.15
N CYS A 124 11.83 2.02 -5.20
CA CYS A 124 10.85 1.78 -6.27
C CYS A 124 9.67 2.77 -6.21
N LEU A 125 9.31 3.26 -5.02
CA LEU A 125 8.17 4.17 -4.81
C LEU A 125 8.55 5.65 -4.95
N LYS A 126 9.81 6.05 -4.66
CA LYS A 126 10.27 7.44 -4.80
C LYS A 126 9.93 8.08 -6.14
N PRO A 127 10.14 7.42 -7.31
CA PRO A 127 9.77 8.00 -8.58
C PRO A 127 8.27 8.22 -8.77
N MET A 128 7.43 7.54 -7.97
CA MET A 128 5.98 7.72 -8.00
C MET A 128 5.54 9.00 -7.28
N TRP A 129 6.38 9.55 -6.40
CA TRP A 129 6.10 10.84 -5.75
C TRP A 129 6.00 11.97 -6.77
N ASP A 130 6.92 12.00 -7.74
CA ASP A 130 6.96 13.01 -8.80
C ASP A 130 5.96 12.71 -9.93
N GLY A 131 5.37 11.52 -9.92
CA GLY A 131 4.40 11.05 -10.89
C GLY A 131 5.01 10.22 -12.02
N ARG A 132 4.34 9.14 -12.33
CA ARG A 132 4.67 8.23 -13.44
C ARG A 132 3.49 8.05 -14.37
N LEU A 133 3.79 7.90 -15.65
CA LEU A 133 2.79 7.53 -16.65
C LEU A 133 2.43 6.06 -16.45
N ILE A 134 1.19 5.80 -16.06
CA ILE A 134 0.66 4.46 -15.76
C ILE A 134 -0.54 4.19 -16.67
N LYS A 135 -0.55 3.02 -17.30
CA LYS A 135 -1.71 2.54 -18.06
C LYS A 135 -2.75 2.02 -17.09
N THR A 136 -3.99 2.44 -17.30
CA THR A 136 -5.13 2.05 -16.45
C THR A 136 -6.29 1.56 -17.32
N TYR A 137 -7.33 1.01 -16.70
CA TYR A 137 -8.53 0.61 -17.42
C TYR A 137 -9.17 1.80 -18.16
N ARG A 138 -9.30 2.95 -17.50
CA ARG A 138 -9.87 4.16 -18.10
C ARG A 138 -8.93 4.87 -19.07
N HIS A 139 -7.63 4.69 -18.91
CA HIS A 139 -6.59 5.38 -19.68
C HIS A 139 -5.57 4.39 -20.28
N PRO A 140 -5.93 3.64 -21.31
CA PRO A 140 -5.06 2.61 -21.89
C PRO A 140 -3.77 3.17 -22.54
N LEU A 141 -3.77 4.45 -22.90
CA LEU A 141 -2.57 5.15 -23.38
C LEU A 141 -1.66 5.66 -22.25
N GLY A 142 -2.15 5.63 -21.03
CA GLY A 142 -1.46 6.10 -19.83
C GLY A 142 -1.96 7.43 -19.31
N ILE A 143 -1.92 7.59 -17.99
CA ILE A 143 -2.17 8.83 -17.26
C ILE A 143 -1.12 8.99 -16.18
N GLN A 144 -0.75 10.23 -15.86
CA GLN A 144 0.18 10.48 -14.77
C GLN A 144 -0.49 10.15 -13.42
N LYS A 145 0.19 9.32 -12.63
CA LYS A 145 -0.23 8.96 -11.27
C LYS A 145 0.91 9.24 -10.31
N CYS A 146 0.59 9.86 -9.20
CA CYS A 146 1.52 10.03 -8.07
C CYS A 146 1.16 9.03 -6.97
N ALA A 147 2.14 8.63 -6.17
CA ALA A 147 1.90 7.76 -5.03
C ALA A 147 2.72 8.19 -3.81
N ALA A 148 2.12 8.04 -2.62
CA ALA A 148 2.74 8.29 -1.33
C ALA A 148 2.55 7.10 -0.40
N ILE A 149 3.39 7.01 0.64
CA ILE A 149 3.17 6.10 1.77
C ILE A 149 2.66 6.94 2.94
N LEU A 150 1.60 6.47 3.55
CA LEU A 150 1.13 6.94 4.84
C LEU A 150 1.67 5.97 5.90
N ALA A 151 2.58 6.45 6.74
CA ALA A 151 3.21 5.69 7.82
C ALA A 151 2.59 6.03 9.18
#